data_7c9d918434110170a0fe80d3e116a3d2
#
_entry.id   7c9d918434110170a0fe80d3e116a3d2
#
_cell.length_a   1.000
_cell.length_b   1.000
_cell.length_c   1.000
_cell.angle_alpha   90.00
_cell.angle_beta   90.00
_cell.angle_gamma   90.00
#
_symmetry.space_group_name_H-M   'P 1'
#
loop_
_entity.id
_entity.type
_entity.pdbx_description
1 polymer ?
#
loop_
_entity_poly.entity_id
_entity_poly.type
_entity_poly.pdbx_seq_one_letter_code
_entity_poly.pdbx_strand_id
1 'polypeptide(L)'
;MNRKEFFKTSFAGAAAVALATPAATLLSGCASEKKPATAAQLNLSLQTGKAIGEGYAAKADYCEAHGVTGLEPGGWELVENFDDISKALEGRNLKVSALCAGFQGFILADDPEQKALFDTTMHRIIEAAGAIGSVGVIMVPAFSHQTPCKPNNRETYDFLCSEMNALGEFALKNNTTVILEPLNREECFYLRQVAPAAAICRDSKSEGVKCMGDFWHMKEETSDYAALMSAGTQYLQHVHIASRLHRCNPGEDGEADNYLEGFRALKEMGYTKYISLECGSIGDPAVTLPAALDLIRNQWEQA
;
A
#
# COMPACT_ATOMS: atom_id res chain seq x y z
N MET A 1 21.80 18.34 -31.75
CA MET A 1 20.60 18.45 -32.60
C MET A 1 19.52 19.13 -31.77
N ASN A 2 19.05 20.31 -32.21
CA ASN A 2 18.38 21.30 -31.37
C ASN A 2 16.86 21.14 -31.39
N ARG A 3 16.20 21.33 -30.25
CA ARG A 3 14.78 21.08 -29.90
C ARG A 3 13.74 21.92 -30.72
N LYS A 4 14.14 22.58 -31.81
CA LYS A 4 13.30 23.52 -32.59
C LYS A 4 12.87 23.05 -33.98
N GLU A 5 13.22 21.83 -34.41
CA GLU A 5 12.93 21.39 -35.79
C GLU A 5 11.85 20.31 -35.95
N PHE A 6 11.10 19.99 -34.86
CA PHE A 6 10.08 18.92 -34.91
C PHE A 6 8.64 19.42 -35.18
N PHE A 7 8.41 20.69 -35.40
CA PHE A 7 7.08 21.24 -35.68
C PHE A 7 7.03 22.00 -37.03
N LYS A 8 7.23 21.31 -38.15
CA LYS A 8 6.77 21.78 -39.47
C LYS A 8 6.63 20.60 -40.42
N THR A 9 5.43 20.48 -40.97
CA THR A 9 4.86 19.59 -42.01
C THR A 9 3.87 18.58 -41.43
N SER A 10 2.56 18.48 -41.82
CA SER A 10 1.94 18.92 -43.07
C SER A 10 0.43 19.02 -42.88
N PHE A 11 -0.17 20.07 -43.39
CA PHE A 11 -1.58 20.15 -43.77
C PHE A 11 -1.65 20.17 -45.30
N ALA A 12 -2.39 19.24 -45.89
CA ALA A 12 -3.06 19.29 -47.20
C ALA A 12 -3.76 17.92 -47.33
N GLY A 13 -5.05 17.73 -47.38
CA GLY A 13 -6.07 18.36 -48.18
C GLY A 13 -6.51 17.36 -49.27
N ALA A 14 -7.70 16.76 -49.13
CA ALA A 14 -8.57 16.46 -50.28
C ALA A 14 -9.91 15.85 -49.80
N ALA A 15 -10.99 16.53 -50.14
CA ALA A 15 -12.34 16.07 -50.00
C ALA A 15 -12.68 15.12 -51.20
N ALA A 16 -13.38 14.02 -50.93
CA ALA A 16 -14.15 13.28 -51.91
C ALA A 16 -15.48 12.83 -51.30
N VAL A 17 -16.54 13.36 -51.87
CA VAL A 17 -17.94 12.97 -51.63
C VAL A 17 -18.21 11.66 -52.39
N ALA A 18 -18.78 10.66 -51.74
CA ALA A 18 -19.47 9.56 -52.39
C ALA A 18 -20.65 9.07 -51.54
N LEU A 19 -21.73 8.86 -52.24
CA LEU A 19 -23.11 8.66 -51.88
C LEU A 19 -23.40 7.38 -51.08
N ALA A 20 -24.46 7.46 -50.33
CA ALA A 20 -25.07 6.46 -49.44
C ALA A 20 -25.60 5.21 -50.16
N THR A 21 -25.48 4.08 -49.48
CA THR A 21 -26.43 2.95 -49.49
C THR A 21 -26.50 2.32 -48.09
N PRO A 22 -27.67 1.74 -47.69
CA PRO A 22 -27.98 1.57 -46.27
C PRO A 22 -27.66 0.16 -45.74
N ALA A 23 -27.43 0.16 -44.41
CA ALA A 23 -27.74 -0.89 -43.44
C ALA A 23 -27.17 -2.30 -43.60
N ALA A 24 -26.17 -2.57 -42.80
CA ALA A 24 -26.11 -3.79 -41.99
C ALA A 24 -25.49 -3.42 -40.62
N THR A 25 -26.33 -3.35 -39.60
CA THR A 25 -25.92 -3.16 -38.21
C THR A 25 -25.18 -4.42 -37.76
N LEU A 26 -23.88 -4.46 -37.96
CA LEU A 26 -22.99 -5.38 -37.26
C LEU A 26 -22.72 -4.75 -35.87
N LEU A 27 -23.41 -5.28 -34.85
CA LEU A 27 -23.02 -5.16 -33.47
C LEU A 27 -21.63 -5.81 -33.32
N SER A 28 -20.60 -5.04 -33.65
CA SER A 28 -19.23 -5.38 -33.28
C SER A 28 -19.11 -5.10 -31.81
N GLY A 29 -19.40 -6.10 -31.00
CA GLY A 29 -19.05 -6.07 -29.56
C GLY A 29 -17.56 -5.80 -29.49
N CYS A 30 -17.17 -4.64 -28.95
CA CYS A 30 -15.82 -4.41 -28.44
C CYS A 30 -15.56 -5.43 -27.33
N ALA A 31 -15.13 -6.63 -27.69
CA ALA A 31 -14.39 -7.46 -26.76
C ALA A 31 -13.09 -6.71 -26.50
N SER A 32 -13.03 -5.97 -25.39
CA SER A 32 -11.75 -5.53 -24.87
C SER A 32 -10.94 -6.80 -24.62
N GLU A 33 -9.88 -7.00 -25.42
CA GLU A 33 -8.88 -8.01 -25.10
C GLU A 33 -8.40 -7.71 -23.67
N LYS A 34 -8.87 -8.52 -22.70
CA LYS A 34 -8.30 -8.53 -21.36
C LYS A 34 -6.83 -8.91 -21.55
N LYS A 35 -5.91 -7.95 -21.34
CA LYS A 35 -4.49 -8.27 -21.13
C LYS A 35 -4.46 -9.48 -20.20
N PRO A 36 -3.63 -10.51 -20.50
CA PRO A 36 -3.48 -11.63 -19.57
C PRO A 36 -3.11 -11.06 -18.22
N ALA A 37 -3.92 -11.38 -17.20
CA ALA A 37 -3.65 -10.94 -15.84
C ALA A 37 -2.26 -11.46 -15.47
N THR A 38 -1.40 -10.59 -14.95
CA THR A 38 -0.12 -11.00 -14.39
C THR A 38 -0.42 -12.02 -13.29
N ALA A 39 0.25 -13.17 -13.31
CA ALA A 39 0.06 -14.18 -12.26
C ALA A 39 0.41 -13.55 -10.90
N ALA A 40 -0.47 -13.71 -9.93
CA ALA A 40 -0.23 -13.22 -8.57
C ALA A 40 1.02 -13.86 -7.96
N GLN A 41 1.74 -13.11 -7.16
CA GLN A 41 2.96 -13.56 -6.48
C GLN A 41 2.87 -13.26 -4.99
N LEU A 42 3.26 -14.21 -4.18
CA LEU A 42 3.40 -14.02 -2.74
C LEU A 42 4.78 -13.44 -2.44
N ASN A 43 4.85 -12.13 -2.21
CA ASN A 43 6.05 -11.47 -1.75
C ASN A 43 5.88 -11.14 -0.26
N LEU A 44 6.57 -11.88 0.61
CA LEU A 44 6.51 -11.67 2.05
C LEU A 44 7.47 -10.56 2.47
N SER A 45 7.02 -9.76 3.44
CA SER A 45 7.79 -8.72 4.10
C SER A 45 7.68 -8.84 5.62
N LEU A 46 8.68 -8.35 6.32
CA LEU A 46 8.69 -8.23 7.78
C LEU A 46 8.97 -6.80 8.18
N GLN A 47 8.23 -6.29 9.17
CA GLN A 47 8.67 -5.08 9.85
C GLN A 47 10.05 -5.28 10.49
N THR A 48 10.88 -4.24 10.52
CA THR A 48 12.25 -4.32 11.09
C THR A 48 12.26 -4.81 12.54
N GLY A 49 11.25 -4.43 13.31
CA GLY A 49 11.05 -4.92 14.69
C GLY A 49 10.68 -6.40 14.78
N LYS A 50 10.21 -7.00 13.67
CA LYS A 50 9.80 -8.40 13.59
C LYS A 50 10.91 -9.33 13.15
N ALA A 51 11.76 -8.86 12.23
CA ALA A 51 12.90 -9.63 11.74
C ALA A 51 13.92 -9.91 12.84
N ILE A 52 14.30 -11.18 12.97
CA ILE A 52 15.21 -11.65 14.02
C ILE A 52 16.67 -11.32 13.65
N GLY A 53 17.43 -10.78 14.60
CA GLY A 53 18.84 -10.45 14.46
C GLY A 53 19.19 -9.09 15.07
N GLU A 54 20.46 -8.93 15.41
CA GLU A 54 20.99 -7.64 15.88
C GLU A 54 21.50 -6.80 14.70
N GLY A 55 20.96 -5.60 14.54
CA GLY A 55 21.24 -4.71 13.43
C GLY A 55 20.62 -5.15 12.09
N TYR A 56 20.65 -4.23 11.13
CA TYR A 56 19.92 -4.44 9.85
C TYR A 56 20.50 -5.55 8.98
N ALA A 57 21.82 -5.76 9.04
CA ALA A 57 22.46 -6.84 8.27
C ALA A 57 21.99 -8.23 8.72
N ALA A 58 21.97 -8.50 10.04
CA ALA A 58 21.48 -9.78 10.57
C ALA A 58 19.99 -9.99 10.32
N LYS A 59 19.18 -8.91 10.38
CA LYS A 59 17.76 -8.96 9.99
C LYS A 59 17.57 -9.27 8.51
N ALA A 60 18.40 -8.71 7.65
CA ALA A 60 18.42 -9.01 6.23
C ALA A 60 18.81 -10.47 5.96
N ASP A 61 19.84 -11.00 6.65
CA ASP A 61 20.24 -12.40 6.58
C ASP A 61 19.08 -13.34 6.98
N TYR A 62 18.37 -12.98 8.06
CA TYR A 62 17.20 -13.74 8.51
C TYR A 62 16.10 -13.75 7.45
N CYS A 63 15.77 -12.59 6.86
CA CYS A 63 14.75 -12.48 5.81
C CYS A 63 15.10 -13.39 4.62
N GLU A 64 16.32 -13.30 4.11
CA GLU A 64 16.76 -14.11 2.96
C GLU A 64 16.74 -15.61 3.28
N ALA A 65 17.20 -16.01 4.47
CA ALA A 65 17.20 -17.41 4.91
C ALA A 65 15.78 -18.02 4.97
N HIS A 66 14.76 -17.18 5.18
CA HIS A 66 13.36 -17.60 5.25
C HIS A 66 12.55 -17.25 3.99
N GLY A 67 13.20 -16.86 2.88
CA GLY A 67 12.53 -16.54 1.62
C GLY A 67 11.62 -15.32 1.71
N VAL A 68 11.92 -14.38 2.60
CA VAL A 68 11.28 -13.08 2.72
C VAL A 68 12.00 -12.10 1.81
N THR A 69 11.27 -11.35 1.00
CA THR A 69 11.81 -10.46 -0.03
C THR A 69 11.60 -8.98 0.27
N GLY A 70 10.87 -8.66 1.34
CA GLY A 70 10.61 -7.30 1.81
C GLY A 70 11.06 -7.07 3.24
N LEU A 71 11.56 -5.87 3.53
CA LEU A 71 11.78 -5.34 4.87
C LEU A 71 10.99 -4.05 5.00
N GLU A 72 10.28 -3.87 6.12
CA GLU A 72 9.41 -2.72 6.36
C GLU A 72 9.88 -1.96 7.60
N PRO A 73 10.70 -0.94 7.43
CA PRO A 73 11.08 -0.05 8.54
C PRO A 73 9.97 0.95 8.85
N GLY A 74 9.99 1.50 10.06
CA GLY A 74 9.26 2.71 10.38
C GLY A 74 9.76 3.89 9.55
N GLY A 75 8.86 4.82 9.20
CA GLY A 75 9.24 5.95 8.35
C GLY A 75 10.37 6.79 8.96
N TRP A 76 10.24 7.16 10.23
CA TRP A 76 11.29 7.92 10.93
C TRP A 76 12.53 7.07 11.22
N GLU A 77 12.36 5.78 11.49
CA GLU A 77 13.49 4.83 11.60
C GLU A 77 14.36 4.86 10.33
N LEU A 78 13.74 4.83 9.14
CA LEU A 78 14.48 4.95 7.90
C LEU A 78 15.21 6.29 7.77
N VAL A 79 14.56 7.41 8.12
CA VAL A 79 15.18 8.75 8.04
C VAL A 79 16.43 8.82 8.91
N GLU A 80 16.41 8.24 10.10
CA GLU A 80 17.56 8.25 11.04
C GLU A 80 18.66 7.24 10.68
N ASN A 81 18.31 6.12 10.04
CA ASN A 81 19.23 5.01 9.79
C ASN A 81 19.38 4.69 8.29
N PHE A 82 19.19 5.69 7.42
CA PHE A 82 19.15 5.50 5.98
C PHE A 82 20.38 4.78 5.43
N ASP A 83 21.57 5.20 5.84
CA ASP A 83 22.84 4.63 5.35
C ASP A 83 23.03 3.19 5.82
N ASP A 84 22.68 2.89 7.07
CA ASP A 84 22.80 1.54 7.64
C ASP A 84 21.82 0.56 7.00
N ILE A 85 20.58 0.98 6.77
CA ILE A 85 19.57 0.18 6.08
C ILE A 85 19.96 -0.02 4.61
N SER A 86 20.36 1.04 3.91
CA SER A 86 20.81 0.95 2.51
C SER A 86 21.99 -0.02 2.36
N LYS A 87 22.98 0.09 3.23
CA LYS A 87 24.15 -0.79 3.25
C LYS A 87 23.78 -2.24 3.55
N ALA A 88 22.84 -2.45 4.48
CA ALA A 88 22.38 -3.81 4.79
C ALA A 88 21.64 -4.49 3.63
N LEU A 89 21.05 -3.71 2.72
CA LEU A 89 20.32 -4.23 1.56
C LEU A 89 21.14 -4.27 0.27
N GLU A 90 22.36 -3.72 0.28
CA GLU A 90 23.23 -3.67 -0.90
C GLU A 90 23.55 -5.07 -1.43
N GLY A 91 23.33 -5.27 -2.74
CA GLY A 91 23.62 -6.55 -3.41
C GLY A 91 22.63 -7.68 -3.12
N ARG A 92 21.60 -7.46 -2.30
CA ARG A 92 20.61 -8.47 -1.92
C ARG A 92 19.33 -8.40 -2.79
N ASN A 93 18.60 -9.51 -2.82
CA ASN A 93 17.26 -9.55 -3.40
C ASN A 93 16.15 -9.11 -2.40
N LEU A 94 16.55 -8.47 -1.32
CA LEU A 94 15.67 -7.92 -0.31
C LEU A 94 15.48 -6.42 -0.58
N LYS A 95 14.23 -5.94 -0.52
CA LYS A 95 13.88 -4.53 -0.78
C LYS A 95 13.13 -3.94 0.40
N VAL A 96 13.14 -2.61 0.53
CA VAL A 96 12.19 -1.94 1.41
C VAL A 96 10.80 -2.03 0.77
N SER A 97 9.89 -2.73 1.42
CA SER A 97 8.52 -2.96 0.89
C SER A 97 7.69 -1.69 0.98
N ALA A 98 7.42 -1.21 2.18
CA ALA A 98 6.76 0.05 2.50
C ALA A 98 7.43 0.65 3.74
N LEU A 99 7.06 1.87 4.10
CA LEU A 99 7.44 2.47 5.38
C LEU A 99 6.20 2.55 6.28
N CYS A 100 6.28 1.94 7.46
CA CYS A 100 5.17 1.96 8.40
C CYS A 100 5.16 3.26 9.21
N ALA A 101 4.25 4.18 8.88
CA ALA A 101 4.02 5.43 9.61
C ALA A 101 5.32 6.21 9.96
N GLY A 102 5.50 6.60 11.24
CA GLY A 102 6.72 7.25 11.74
C GLY A 102 6.70 8.78 11.66
N PHE A 103 5.69 9.39 11.04
CA PHE A 103 5.47 10.83 11.06
C PHE A 103 4.98 11.29 12.44
N GLN A 104 5.19 12.56 12.74
CA GLN A 104 4.69 13.23 13.95
C GLN A 104 3.52 14.13 13.56
N GLY A 105 2.65 14.47 14.55
CA GLY A 105 1.41 15.17 14.23
C GLY A 105 0.43 14.30 13.44
N PHE A 106 -0.59 14.91 12.83
CA PHE A 106 -1.57 14.19 11.99
C PHE A 106 -2.30 15.13 11.03
N ILE A 107 -2.72 14.59 9.89
CA ILE A 107 -3.25 15.40 8.77
C ILE A 107 -4.59 16.05 9.10
N LEU A 108 -5.43 15.42 9.94
CA LEU A 108 -6.74 15.93 10.34
C LEU A 108 -6.70 16.76 11.64
N ALA A 109 -5.54 17.24 12.04
CA ALA A 109 -5.43 18.11 13.23
C ALA A 109 -6.18 19.44 13.00
N ASP A 110 -6.93 19.87 14.03
CA ASP A 110 -7.45 21.24 14.10
C ASP A 110 -6.39 22.22 14.60
N ASP A 111 -5.38 21.71 15.31
CA ASP A 111 -4.22 22.46 15.74
C ASP A 111 -3.24 22.66 14.57
N PRO A 112 -2.96 23.90 14.14
CA PRO A 112 -2.04 24.17 13.04
C PRO A 112 -0.61 23.71 13.30
N GLU A 113 -0.15 23.65 14.55
CA GLU A 113 1.19 23.19 14.88
C GLU A 113 1.31 21.67 14.65
N GLN A 114 0.29 20.90 15.04
CA GLN A 114 0.24 19.47 14.77
C GLN A 114 0.16 19.15 13.28
N LYS A 115 -0.61 19.94 12.51
CA LYS A 115 -0.67 19.79 11.07
C LYS A 115 0.67 20.13 10.41
N ALA A 116 1.33 21.23 10.82
CA ALA A 116 2.63 21.63 10.29
C ALA A 116 3.73 20.59 10.62
N LEU A 117 3.66 19.99 11.80
CA LEU A 117 4.55 18.92 12.21
C LEU A 117 4.35 17.67 11.36
N PHE A 118 3.10 17.31 11.06
CA PHE A 118 2.78 16.24 10.13
C PHE A 118 3.38 16.52 8.74
N ASP A 119 3.15 17.68 8.18
CA ASP A 119 3.64 18.02 6.85
C ASP A 119 5.17 17.93 6.77
N THR A 120 5.85 18.49 7.76
CA THR A 120 7.32 18.51 7.79
C THR A 120 7.89 17.09 7.88
N THR A 121 7.36 16.26 8.78
CA THR A 121 7.90 14.92 9.00
C THR A 121 7.51 13.97 7.88
N MET A 122 6.28 14.08 7.37
CA MET A 122 5.80 13.25 6.27
C MET A 122 6.57 13.52 4.96
N HIS A 123 6.88 14.77 4.65
CA HIS A 123 7.71 15.09 3.48
C HIS A 123 9.09 14.44 3.56
N ARG A 124 9.76 14.50 4.72
CA ARG A 124 11.07 13.86 4.89
C ARG A 124 11.01 12.34 4.76
N ILE A 125 9.96 11.72 5.27
CA ILE A 125 9.75 10.27 5.13
C ILE A 125 9.51 9.91 3.65
N ILE A 126 8.72 10.69 2.92
CA ILE A 126 8.47 10.46 1.48
C ILE A 126 9.77 10.60 0.67
N GLU A 127 10.60 11.59 0.96
CA GLU A 127 11.92 11.74 0.31
C GLU A 127 12.82 10.52 0.57
N ALA A 128 12.90 10.05 1.81
CA ALA A 128 13.65 8.86 2.17
C ALA A 128 13.08 7.58 1.51
N ALA A 129 11.74 7.45 1.47
CA ALA A 129 11.06 6.33 0.81
C ALA A 129 11.41 6.24 -0.68
N GLY A 130 11.38 7.38 -1.36
CA GLY A 130 11.75 7.44 -2.77
C GLY A 130 13.24 7.14 -3.02
N ALA A 131 14.11 7.67 -2.16
CA ALA A 131 15.55 7.46 -2.27
C ALA A 131 15.94 5.99 -2.09
N ILE A 132 15.26 5.23 -1.22
CA ILE A 132 15.53 3.80 -1.01
C ILE A 132 14.74 2.89 -1.96
N GLY A 133 13.81 3.43 -2.74
CA GLY A 133 12.97 2.67 -3.67
C GLY A 133 11.81 1.90 -3.02
N SER A 134 11.30 2.38 -1.87
CA SER A 134 10.10 1.85 -1.23
C SER A 134 8.85 2.09 -2.08
N VAL A 135 7.87 1.17 -2.03
CA VAL A 135 6.61 1.32 -2.79
C VAL A 135 5.71 2.42 -2.23
N GLY A 136 5.88 2.82 -0.98
CA GLY A 136 5.08 3.88 -0.39
C GLY A 136 5.28 4.08 1.11
N VAL A 137 4.68 5.15 1.62
CA VAL A 137 4.62 5.50 3.03
C VAL A 137 3.20 5.28 3.54
N ILE A 138 3.04 4.40 4.50
CA ILE A 138 1.75 4.08 5.13
C ILE A 138 1.39 5.21 6.10
N MET A 139 0.15 5.66 6.04
CA MET A 139 -0.35 6.69 6.93
C MET A 139 -1.81 6.48 7.33
N VAL A 140 -2.12 6.86 8.55
CA VAL A 140 -3.47 6.94 9.11
C VAL A 140 -3.86 8.41 9.21
N PRO A 141 -5.05 8.84 8.73
CA PRO A 141 -5.45 10.26 8.77
C PRO A 141 -5.54 10.84 10.18
N ALA A 142 -6.04 10.05 11.14
CA ALA A 142 -6.06 10.37 12.57
C ALA A 142 -6.33 9.12 13.38
N PHE A 143 -5.56 8.90 14.43
CA PHE A 143 -5.84 7.89 15.45
C PHE A 143 -6.90 8.39 16.44
N SER A 144 -7.64 7.48 17.07
CA SER A 144 -8.72 7.81 18.01
C SER A 144 -8.27 8.67 19.22
N HIS A 145 -6.98 8.59 19.60
CA HIS A 145 -6.41 9.37 20.71
C HIS A 145 -5.92 10.77 20.28
N GLN A 146 -5.84 11.07 18.98
CA GLN A 146 -5.34 12.36 18.47
C GLN A 146 -6.45 13.41 18.49
N THR A 147 -6.32 14.38 19.38
CA THR A 147 -7.28 15.48 19.58
C THR A 147 -6.56 16.81 19.81
N PRO A 148 -7.15 17.96 19.42
CA PRO A 148 -8.40 18.09 18.68
C PRO A 148 -8.27 17.68 17.20
N CYS A 149 -9.31 17.06 16.67
CA CYS A 149 -9.36 16.51 15.33
C CYS A 149 -10.58 17.02 14.56
N LYS A 150 -10.44 17.23 13.26
CA LYS A 150 -11.54 17.63 12.37
C LYS A 150 -12.69 16.62 12.45
N PRO A 151 -13.95 17.08 12.44
CA PRO A 151 -15.09 16.20 12.55
C PRO A 151 -15.23 15.32 11.29
N ASN A 152 -15.81 14.13 11.44
CA ASN A 152 -16.09 13.25 10.31
C ASN A 152 -17.34 13.75 9.56
N ASN A 153 -17.13 14.60 8.58
CA ASN A 153 -18.17 15.19 7.73
C ASN A 153 -17.67 15.41 6.28
N ARG A 154 -18.52 15.92 5.43
CA ARG A 154 -18.18 16.16 4.01
C ARG A 154 -17.05 17.18 3.82
N GLU A 155 -17.02 18.22 4.61
CA GLU A 155 -15.97 19.26 4.53
C GLU A 155 -14.57 18.67 4.84
N THR A 156 -14.49 17.85 5.88
CA THR A 156 -13.25 17.14 6.24
C THR A 156 -12.86 16.13 5.16
N TYR A 157 -13.82 15.46 4.54
CA TYR A 157 -13.55 14.57 3.42
C TYR A 157 -12.93 15.32 2.23
N ASP A 158 -13.53 16.45 1.84
CA ASP A 158 -13.02 17.24 0.72
C ASP A 158 -11.65 17.85 1.04
N PHE A 159 -11.44 18.29 2.29
CA PHE A 159 -10.13 18.71 2.80
C PHE A 159 -9.10 17.58 2.69
N LEU A 160 -9.41 16.39 3.20
CA LEU A 160 -8.50 15.24 3.14
C LEU A 160 -8.17 14.86 1.69
N CYS A 161 -9.14 14.83 0.79
CA CYS A 161 -8.89 14.56 -0.62
C CYS A 161 -7.93 15.59 -1.25
N SER A 162 -8.06 16.87 -0.89
CA SER A 162 -7.15 17.93 -1.36
C SER A 162 -5.72 17.76 -0.81
N GLU A 163 -5.59 17.47 0.48
CA GLU A 163 -4.29 17.22 1.12
C GLU A 163 -3.61 15.97 0.53
N MET A 164 -4.38 14.89 0.36
CA MET A 164 -3.88 13.67 -0.27
C MET A 164 -3.47 13.89 -1.72
N ASN A 165 -4.16 14.75 -2.48
CA ASN A 165 -3.68 15.14 -3.81
C ASN A 165 -2.27 15.75 -3.74
N ALA A 166 -2.07 16.74 -2.87
CA ALA A 166 -0.78 17.41 -2.72
C ALA A 166 0.35 16.45 -2.30
N LEU A 167 0.07 15.59 -1.31
CA LEU A 167 1.03 14.58 -0.84
C LEU A 167 1.32 13.53 -1.91
N GLY A 168 0.30 13.07 -2.64
CA GLY A 168 0.47 12.11 -3.72
C GLY A 168 1.32 12.64 -4.86
N GLU A 169 1.09 13.89 -5.28
CA GLU A 169 1.93 14.55 -6.29
C GLU A 169 3.38 14.75 -5.80
N PHE A 170 3.56 15.03 -4.51
CA PHE A 170 4.90 15.10 -3.92
C PHE A 170 5.57 13.72 -3.89
N ALA A 171 4.85 12.67 -3.53
CA ALA A 171 5.35 11.31 -3.51
C ALA A 171 5.77 10.83 -4.92
N LEU A 172 4.95 11.11 -5.95
CA LEU A 172 5.30 10.79 -7.34
C LEU A 172 6.59 11.47 -7.82
N LYS A 173 6.83 12.71 -7.43
CA LYS A 173 8.09 13.42 -7.72
C LYS A 173 9.30 12.77 -7.08
N ASN A 174 9.09 12.06 -5.98
CA ASN A 174 10.10 11.29 -5.27
C ASN A 174 10.09 9.78 -5.64
N ASN A 175 9.37 9.36 -6.70
CA ASN A 175 9.28 7.97 -7.15
C ASN A 175 8.71 6.99 -6.13
N THR A 176 7.77 7.43 -5.30
CA THR A 176 7.08 6.62 -4.30
C THR A 176 5.59 6.97 -4.25
N THR A 177 4.84 6.43 -3.30
CA THR A 177 3.42 6.71 -3.09
C THR A 177 3.11 6.96 -1.62
N VAL A 178 1.92 7.49 -1.33
CA VAL A 178 1.35 7.53 0.02
C VAL A 178 0.24 6.49 0.11
N ILE A 179 0.24 5.68 1.15
CA ILE A 179 -0.66 4.53 1.31
C ILE A 179 -1.57 4.79 2.51
N LEU A 180 -2.86 5.00 2.26
CA LEU A 180 -3.86 5.15 3.31
C LEU A 180 -4.15 3.80 3.95
N GLU A 181 -4.01 3.73 5.27
CA GLU A 181 -4.36 2.57 6.07
C GLU A 181 -5.67 2.80 6.83
N PRO A 182 -6.72 2.01 6.54
CA PRO A 182 -7.89 1.94 7.39
C PRO A 182 -7.62 1.07 8.61
N LEU A 183 -7.92 1.58 9.80
CA LEU A 183 -7.78 0.84 11.05
C LEU A 183 -9.14 0.48 11.63
N ASN A 184 -9.16 -0.50 12.54
CA ASN A 184 -10.35 -0.88 13.27
C ASN A 184 -10.89 0.31 14.13
N ARG A 185 -12.14 0.19 14.59
CA ARG A 185 -12.87 1.22 15.33
C ARG A 185 -12.21 1.66 16.64
N GLU A 186 -11.44 0.80 17.28
CA GLU A 186 -10.76 1.11 18.52
C GLU A 186 -9.59 2.06 18.31
N GLU A 187 -8.91 1.92 17.17
CA GLU A 187 -7.69 2.65 16.85
C GLU A 187 -7.91 3.89 15.98
N CYS A 188 -8.96 3.90 15.14
CA CYS A 188 -9.26 5.04 14.26
C CYS A 188 -10.74 5.40 14.26
N PHE A 189 -11.04 6.69 14.40
CA PHE A 189 -12.44 7.14 14.29
C PHE A 189 -12.83 7.53 12.86
N TYR A 190 -11.88 7.90 12.01
CA TYR A 190 -12.18 8.48 10.70
C TYR A 190 -12.22 7.45 9.57
N LEU A 191 -11.16 6.67 9.38
CA LEU A 191 -10.99 5.74 8.25
C LEU A 191 -10.88 4.29 8.76
N ARG A 192 -11.91 3.46 8.49
CA ARG A 192 -12.03 2.14 9.11
C ARG A 192 -12.15 0.97 8.14
N GLN A 193 -12.38 1.25 6.86
CA GLN A 193 -12.62 0.24 5.85
C GLN A 193 -11.85 0.55 4.56
N VAL A 194 -11.54 -0.50 3.80
CA VAL A 194 -10.78 -0.41 2.56
C VAL A 194 -11.54 0.35 1.45
N ALA A 195 -12.85 0.14 1.33
CA ALA A 195 -13.65 0.82 0.31
C ALA A 195 -13.68 2.35 0.47
N PRO A 196 -13.88 2.93 1.67
CA PRO A 196 -13.69 4.36 1.91
C PRO A 196 -12.27 4.86 1.61
N ALA A 197 -11.23 4.08 1.94
CA ALA A 197 -9.85 4.43 1.61
C ALA A 197 -9.64 4.51 0.10
N ALA A 198 -10.13 3.53 -0.66
CA ALA A 198 -10.11 3.52 -2.12
C ALA A 198 -10.91 4.71 -2.72
N ALA A 199 -12.02 5.12 -2.09
CA ALA A 199 -12.76 6.30 -2.51
C ALA A 199 -11.94 7.59 -2.35
N ILE A 200 -11.19 7.74 -1.25
CA ILE A 200 -10.27 8.87 -1.06
C ILE A 200 -9.15 8.83 -2.11
N CYS A 201 -8.56 7.66 -2.41
CA CYS A 201 -7.58 7.51 -3.48
C CYS A 201 -8.11 8.02 -4.82
N ARG A 202 -9.32 7.61 -5.19
CA ARG A 202 -9.99 8.04 -6.43
C ARG A 202 -10.25 9.55 -6.44
N ASP A 203 -10.82 10.08 -5.35
CA ASP A 203 -11.31 11.45 -5.28
C ASP A 203 -10.19 12.46 -5.04
N SER A 204 -9.02 12.04 -4.54
CA SER A 204 -7.80 12.83 -4.49
C SER A 204 -7.25 13.18 -5.88
N LYS A 205 -7.57 12.38 -6.90
CA LYS A 205 -7.14 12.57 -8.30
C LYS A 205 -5.62 12.54 -8.51
N SER A 206 -4.87 11.92 -7.60
CA SER A 206 -3.43 11.68 -7.75
C SER A 206 -3.14 10.18 -7.82
N GLU A 207 -2.37 9.78 -8.82
CA GLU A 207 -1.88 8.40 -8.93
C GLU A 207 -0.88 8.04 -7.81
N GLY A 208 -0.36 9.02 -7.10
CA GLY A 208 0.51 8.84 -5.94
C GLY A 208 -0.22 8.49 -4.65
N VAL A 209 -1.56 8.48 -4.64
CA VAL A 209 -2.36 8.10 -3.48
C VAL A 209 -2.89 6.68 -3.66
N LYS A 210 -2.54 5.83 -2.72
CA LYS A 210 -2.90 4.41 -2.69
C LYS A 210 -3.52 4.06 -1.33
N CYS A 211 -4.01 2.84 -1.19
CA CYS A 211 -4.49 2.31 0.08
C CYS A 211 -4.00 0.88 0.30
N MET A 212 -4.28 0.38 1.46
CA MET A 212 -3.96 -0.99 1.84
C MET A 212 -5.12 -1.65 2.58
N GLY A 213 -4.99 -2.96 2.80
CA GLY A 213 -5.79 -3.73 3.73
C GLY A 213 -4.89 -4.32 4.81
N ASP A 214 -5.36 -4.36 6.03
CA ASP A 214 -4.72 -5.10 7.12
C ASP A 214 -5.69 -6.13 7.66
N PHE A 215 -5.32 -7.39 7.58
CA PHE A 215 -6.14 -8.50 8.04
C PHE A 215 -6.52 -8.42 9.52
N TRP A 216 -5.73 -7.75 10.35
CA TRP A 216 -6.08 -7.46 11.73
C TRP A 216 -7.15 -6.37 11.84
N HIS A 217 -7.04 -5.32 11.04
CA HIS A 217 -7.95 -4.17 11.11
C HIS A 217 -9.26 -4.39 10.35
N MET A 218 -9.33 -5.30 9.39
CA MET A 218 -10.53 -5.57 8.57
C MET A 218 -11.67 -6.28 9.34
N LYS A 219 -11.79 -6.05 10.65
CA LYS A 219 -12.82 -6.69 11.51
C LYS A 219 -14.26 -6.23 11.22
N GLU A 220 -14.42 -5.07 10.63
CA GLU A 220 -15.73 -4.46 10.31
C GLU A 220 -16.09 -4.61 8.82
N GLU A 221 -15.28 -5.31 8.06
CA GLU A 221 -15.56 -5.60 6.66
C GLU A 221 -16.58 -6.73 6.50
N THR A 222 -17.30 -6.75 5.40
CA THR A 222 -18.24 -7.84 5.10
C THR A 222 -17.50 -9.17 4.91
N SER A 223 -16.35 -9.11 4.25
CA SER A 223 -15.37 -10.20 4.13
C SER A 223 -14.05 -9.61 3.66
N ASP A 224 -12.95 -10.33 3.90
CA ASP A 224 -11.62 -9.96 3.40
C ASP A 224 -11.61 -9.85 1.86
N TYR A 225 -12.30 -10.77 1.20
CA TYR A 225 -12.43 -10.77 -0.26
C TYR A 225 -13.06 -9.47 -0.76
N ALA A 226 -14.24 -9.10 -0.22
CA ALA A 226 -14.94 -7.89 -0.64
C ALA A 226 -14.13 -6.62 -0.33
N ALA A 227 -13.48 -6.56 0.82
CA ALA A 227 -12.64 -5.45 1.23
C ALA A 227 -11.50 -5.20 0.22
N LEU A 228 -10.67 -6.20 -0.03
CA LEU A 228 -9.53 -6.07 -0.93
C LEU A 228 -9.95 -5.81 -2.39
N MET A 229 -11.00 -6.50 -2.86
CA MET A 229 -11.55 -6.27 -4.21
C MET A 229 -12.10 -4.85 -4.38
N SER A 230 -12.56 -4.18 -3.33
CA SER A 230 -13.05 -2.80 -3.39
C SER A 230 -11.98 -1.78 -3.77
N ALA A 231 -10.73 -2.04 -3.41
CA ALA A 231 -9.58 -1.22 -3.81
C ALA A 231 -9.09 -1.60 -5.21
N GLY A 232 -9.19 -2.87 -5.58
CA GLY A 232 -8.72 -3.39 -6.85
C GLY A 232 -7.21 -3.16 -7.07
N THR A 233 -6.71 -3.52 -8.24
CA THR A 233 -5.29 -3.36 -8.59
C THR A 233 -4.85 -1.92 -8.72
N GLN A 234 -5.78 -1.00 -8.91
CA GLN A 234 -5.48 0.41 -9.10
C GLN A 234 -5.02 1.08 -7.80
N TYR A 235 -5.67 0.75 -6.68
CA TYR A 235 -5.42 1.44 -5.41
C TYR A 235 -4.74 0.57 -4.37
N LEU A 236 -4.92 -0.77 -4.38
CA LEU A 236 -4.30 -1.66 -3.40
C LEU A 236 -2.78 -1.73 -3.60
N GLN A 237 -2.01 -1.14 -2.69
CA GLN A 237 -0.55 -1.03 -2.80
C GLN A 237 0.21 -1.91 -1.82
N HIS A 238 -0.39 -2.24 -0.69
CA HIS A 238 0.24 -2.99 0.39
C HIS A 238 -0.79 -3.81 1.16
N VAL A 239 -0.35 -4.82 1.89
CA VAL A 239 -1.19 -5.61 2.78
C VAL A 239 -0.42 -5.90 4.07
N HIS A 240 -1.05 -5.68 5.23
CA HIS A 240 -0.56 -6.18 6.51
C HIS A 240 -1.28 -7.46 6.92
N ILE A 241 -0.57 -8.29 7.66
CA ILE A 241 -1.09 -9.55 8.19
C ILE A 241 -0.60 -9.79 9.62
N ALA A 242 -1.54 -10.17 10.47
CA ALA A 242 -1.33 -10.60 11.84
C ALA A 242 -2.35 -11.67 12.19
N SER A 243 -2.19 -12.35 13.34
CA SER A 243 -3.22 -13.23 13.86
C SER A 243 -4.52 -12.48 14.15
N ARG A 244 -5.65 -13.18 14.03
CA ARG A 244 -6.97 -12.55 13.99
C ARG A 244 -7.50 -12.05 15.34
N LEU A 245 -7.08 -12.65 16.44
CA LEU A 245 -7.63 -12.35 17.77
C LEU A 245 -6.67 -11.51 18.64
N HIS A 246 -5.36 -11.75 18.54
CA HIS A 246 -4.38 -11.17 19.46
C HIS A 246 -3.29 -10.32 18.78
N ARG A 247 -3.35 -10.10 17.46
CA ARG A 247 -2.34 -9.35 16.68
C ARG A 247 -0.91 -9.87 16.93
N CYS A 248 -0.77 -11.18 16.96
CA CYS A 248 0.52 -11.87 17.07
C CYS A 248 0.87 -12.60 15.76
N ASN A 249 1.84 -13.50 15.75
CA ASN A 249 2.19 -14.21 14.52
C ASN A 249 1.01 -15.02 13.98
N PRO A 250 0.73 -14.97 12.68
CA PRO A 250 -0.23 -15.86 12.04
C PRO A 250 -0.03 -17.33 12.45
N GLY A 251 -1.09 -17.96 12.92
CA GLY A 251 -1.10 -19.33 13.46
C GLY A 251 -1.12 -19.42 15.00
N GLU A 252 -0.76 -18.35 15.70
CA GLU A 252 -0.83 -18.34 17.17
C GLU A 252 -2.28 -18.28 17.71
N ASP A 253 -3.25 -17.89 16.88
CA ASP A 253 -4.69 -17.94 17.18
C ASP A 253 -5.37 -19.21 16.62
N GLY A 254 -4.59 -20.17 16.14
CA GLY A 254 -5.09 -21.46 15.67
C GLY A 254 -6.02 -21.33 14.46
N GLU A 255 -7.20 -21.96 14.53
CA GLU A 255 -8.17 -21.97 13.41
C GLU A 255 -8.76 -20.59 13.06
N ALA A 256 -8.67 -19.60 13.95
CA ALA A 256 -9.08 -18.24 13.66
C ALA A 256 -8.21 -17.59 12.57
N ASP A 257 -6.97 -18.04 12.43
CA ASP A 257 -6.00 -17.52 11.47
C ASP A 257 -6.23 -18.10 10.06
N ASN A 258 -7.37 -17.77 9.50
CA ASN A 258 -7.78 -18.14 8.15
C ASN A 258 -7.79 -16.90 7.24
N TYR A 259 -6.94 -16.91 6.22
CA TYR A 259 -6.76 -15.79 5.27
C TYR A 259 -7.17 -16.19 3.84
N LEU A 260 -7.76 -17.37 3.63
CA LEU A 260 -8.07 -17.94 2.30
C LEU A 260 -8.91 -17.00 1.43
N GLU A 261 -9.92 -16.33 1.99
CA GLU A 261 -10.76 -15.41 1.23
C GLU A 261 -9.98 -14.19 0.74
N GLY A 262 -9.16 -13.60 1.59
CA GLY A 262 -8.32 -12.47 1.22
C GLY A 262 -7.27 -12.88 0.17
N PHE A 263 -6.64 -14.04 0.34
CA PHE A 263 -5.67 -14.54 -0.63
C PHE A 263 -6.31 -14.86 -1.99
N ARG A 264 -7.56 -15.35 -2.04
CA ARG A 264 -8.30 -15.49 -3.30
C ARG A 264 -8.49 -14.15 -4.00
N ALA A 265 -8.87 -13.10 -3.26
CA ALA A 265 -8.99 -11.77 -3.82
C ALA A 265 -7.66 -11.27 -4.40
N LEU A 266 -6.56 -11.42 -3.67
CA LEU A 266 -5.23 -11.03 -4.12
C LEU A 266 -4.80 -11.81 -5.37
N LYS A 267 -5.06 -13.12 -5.42
CA LYS A 267 -4.76 -13.96 -6.59
C LYS A 267 -5.61 -13.58 -7.80
N GLU A 268 -6.89 -13.35 -7.63
CA GLU A 268 -7.80 -12.94 -8.71
C GLU A 268 -7.43 -11.58 -9.29
N MET A 269 -6.96 -10.65 -8.45
CA MET A 269 -6.42 -9.37 -8.89
C MET A 269 -5.05 -9.46 -9.58
N GLY A 270 -4.35 -10.58 -9.51
CA GLY A 270 -2.96 -10.68 -9.97
C GLY A 270 -2.01 -9.83 -9.11
N TYR A 271 -2.21 -9.82 -7.79
CA TYR A 271 -1.41 -9.04 -6.85
C TYR A 271 0.05 -9.50 -6.82
N THR A 272 1.00 -8.58 -6.97
CA THR A 272 2.44 -8.85 -7.02
C THR A 272 3.25 -8.00 -6.06
N LYS A 273 2.56 -7.30 -5.13
CA LYS A 273 3.19 -6.44 -4.14
C LYS A 273 3.41 -7.20 -2.84
N TYR A 274 3.67 -6.53 -1.75
CA TYR A 274 4.06 -7.16 -0.50
C TYR A 274 2.89 -7.43 0.44
N ILE A 275 2.99 -8.56 1.16
CA ILE A 275 2.23 -8.87 2.37
C ILE A 275 3.22 -8.84 3.52
N SER A 276 3.09 -7.88 4.43
CA SER A 276 4.02 -7.64 5.52
C SER A 276 3.44 -8.06 6.87
N LEU A 277 4.24 -8.75 7.68
CA LEU A 277 3.86 -9.11 9.03
C LEU A 277 4.02 -7.88 9.95
N GLU A 278 2.89 -7.38 10.44
CA GLU A 278 2.80 -6.32 11.45
C GLU A 278 2.15 -6.86 12.72
N CYS A 279 2.92 -7.47 13.60
CA CYS A 279 2.37 -8.21 14.73
C CYS A 279 3.36 -8.39 15.89
N GLY A 280 2.84 -8.74 17.05
CA GLY A 280 3.61 -9.25 18.16
C GLY A 280 3.94 -10.74 18.04
N SER A 281 4.26 -11.36 19.16
CA SER A 281 4.39 -12.83 19.33
C SER A 281 3.91 -13.19 20.73
N ILE A 282 3.19 -14.29 20.87
CA ILE A 282 2.85 -14.88 22.17
C ILE A 282 3.94 -15.87 22.56
N GLY A 283 4.31 -16.77 21.65
CA GLY A 283 5.37 -17.75 21.84
C GLY A 283 6.77 -17.19 21.54
N ASP A 284 7.75 -18.09 21.55
CA ASP A 284 9.12 -17.77 21.16
C ASP A 284 9.16 -17.35 19.67
N PRO A 285 9.55 -16.12 19.33
CA PRO A 285 9.62 -15.67 17.94
C PRO A 285 10.51 -16.55 17.06
N ALA A 286 11.56 -17.19 17.60
CA ALA A 286 12.42 -18.08 16.85
C ALA A 286 11.70 -19.35 16.34
N VAL A 287 10.58 -19.69 16.97
CA VAL A 287 9.72 -20.83 16.59
C VAL A 287 8.47 -20.36 15.85
N THR A 288 7.80 -19.34 16.38
CA THR A 288 6.46 -18.93 15.89
C THR A 288 6.55 -18.13 14.59
N LEU A 289 7.62 -17.37 14.35
CA LEU A 289 7.74 -16.60 13.11
C LEU A 289 7.99 -17.49 11.87
N PRO A 290 8.91 -18.47 11.87
CA PRO A 290 9.01 -19.42 10.76
C PRO A 290 7.69 -20.17 10.50
N ALA A 291 7.01 -20.61 11.55
CA ALA A 291 5.72 -21.30 11.44
C ALA A 291 4.63 -20.40 10.81
N ALA A 292 4.61 -19.11 11.15
CA ALA A 292 3.72 -18.13 10.55
C ALA A 292 3.97 -17.95 9.04
N LEU A 293 5.24 -17.85 8.64
CA LEU A 293 5.61 -17.74 7.21
C LEU A 293 5.17 -19.00 6.44
N ASP A 294 5.29 -20.19 7.03
CA ASP A 294 4.86 -21.44 6.40
C ASP A 294 3.33 -21.54 6.34
N LEU A 295 2.60 -21.10 7.38
CA LEU A 295 1.14 -21.02 7.34
C LEU A 295 0.65 -20.12 6.21
N ILE A 296 1.24 -18.93 6.07
CA ILE A 296 0.86 -17.97 5.02
C ILE A 296 1.10 -18.59 3.64
N ARG A 297 2.24 -19.23 3.40
CA ARG A 297 2.54 -19.90 2.12
C ARG A 297 1.54 -21.00 1.83
N ASN A 298 1.28 -21.87 2.81
CA ASN A 298 0.33 -22.98 2.67
C ASN A 298 -1.08 -22.48 2.34
N GLN A 299 -1.56 -21.44 3.01
CA GLN A 299 -2.89 -20.88 2.73
C GLN A 299 -2.90 -20.13 1.38
N TRP A 300 -1.80 -19.48 1.00
CA TRP A 300 -1.69 -18.89 -0.33
C TRP A 300 -1.79 -19.93 -1.44
N GLU A 301 -1.16 -21.09 -1.29
CA GLU A 301 -1.25 -22.18 -2.28
C GLU A 301 -2.68 -22.74 -2.40
N GLN A 302 -3.40 -22.83 -1.28
CA GLN A 302 -4.77 -23.34 -1.21
C GLN A 302 -5.84 -22.37 -1.73
N ALA A 303 -5.56 -21.09 -1.72
CA ALA A 303 -6.48 -20.04 -2.19
C ALA A 303 -6.49 -19.93 -3.76
#